data_644782d1bfd4264e3d5d7f557289c092
#
_entry.id   644782d1bfd4264e3d5d7f557289c092
#
_cell.length_a   1.000
_cell.length_b   1.000
_cell.length_c   1.000
_cell.angle_alpha   90.00
_cell.angle_beta   90.00
_cell.angle_gamma   90.00
#
_symmetry.space_group_name_H-M   'P 1'
#
loop_
_entity.id
_entity.type
_entity.pdbx_description
1 polymer ?
#
loop_
_entity_poly.entity_id
_entity_poly.type
_entity_poly.pdbx_seq_one_letter_code
_entity_poly.pdbx_strand_id
1 'polypeptide(L)'
;MVLVAVLLPILFACAGLAMDLGSIYSYKSNLRNAVDSAALAGASAYMRNDETAGSHPEADSRADDYLKANLGSGYTGLKGKSFQAQKVSGKTYYRVMIVKQMPTSFMRMVGIKPYVDVSADAVALVGTKASGSPADLGFKDLIAAKSITGLGSIYDGKIYKTFDGNVVALGSSGFSDYLYTAKAYGMTPEQAAAAGNYSTVKTGSLSDYNSFYSSTESKIKALYEANSSDVKTYIAGTTTITGSAEFSQVTASGAVSLTLGNISGGAGKPAYLNINSKSGSVAVTTTKTISRLLVITYLGTGNFNLNIYSPEGAGTSSLASVIYAPYANVTVTSPLSDFSGSIYASNLTIRSTSAYF
;
A
#
# COMPACT_ATOMS: atom_id res chain seq x y z
N MET A 1 66.89 13.06 3.32
CA MET A 1 66.11 14.08 2.61
C MET A 1 65.50 13.56 1.34
N VAL A 2 66.25 12.93 0.39
CA VAL A 2 65.74 12.43 -0.90
C VAL A 2 64.65 11.40 -0.74
N LEU A 3 64.78 10.45 0.20
CA LEU A 3 63.82 9.39 0.46
C LEU A 3 62.44 9.93 0.88
N VAL A 4 62.41 10.96 1.73
CA VAL A 4 61.18 11.61 2.19
C VAL A 4 60.51 12.37 1.04
N ALA A 5 61.27 13.01 0.18
CA ALA A 5 60.78 13.76 -0.97
C ALA A 5 60.09 12.84 -2.01
N VAL A 6 60.48 11.58 -2.11
CA VAL A 6 59.87 10.58 -2.99
C VAL A 6 58.68 9.89 -2.32
N LEU A 7 58.75 9.54 -1.02
CA LEU A 7 57.69 8.83 -0.30
C LEU A 7 56.45 9.71 -0.07
N LEU A 8 56.62 11.01 0.17
CA LEU A 8 55.53 11.90 0.51
C LEU A 8 54.50 12.06 -0.63
N PRO A 9 54.86 12.27 -1.89
CA PRO A 9 53.93 12.25 -3.02
C PRO A 9 53.21 10.92 -3.19
N ILE A 10 53.90 9.79 -2.95
CA ILE A 10 53.27 8.44 -3.05
C ILE A 10 52.21 8.28 -1.98
N LEU A 11 52.47 8.69 -0.74
CA LEU A 11 51.47 8.66 0.34
C LEU A 11 50.27 9.53 0.03
N PHE A 12 50.45 10.74 -0.50
CA PHE A 12 49.34 11.58 -0.92
C PHE A 12 48.53 10.96 -2.06
N ALA A 13 49.18 10.32 -3.03
CA ALA A 13 48.51 9.63 -4.14
C ALA A 13 47.66 8.46 -3.61
N CYS A 14 48.19 7.66 -2.68
CA CYS A 14 47.46 6.56 -2.07
C CYS A 14 46.25 7.06 -1.23
N ALA A 15 46.43 8.10 -0.42
CA ALA A 15 45.39 8.70 0.37
C ALA A 15 44.27 9.28 -0.52
N GLY A 16 44.66 9.97 -1.59
CA GLY A 16 43.70 10.51 -2.55
C GLY A 16 42.91 9.46 -3.30
N LEU A 17 43.55 8.35 -3.70
CA LEU A 17 42.89 7.23 -4.33
C LEU A 17 41.88 6.56 -3.37
N ALA A 18 42.22 6.44 -2.09
CA ALA A 18 41.30 5.91 -1.07
C ALA A 18 40.05 6.80 -0.88
N MET A 19 40.23 8.14 -0.96
CA MET A 19 39.10 9.07 -0.90
C MET A 19 38.17 8.96 -2.11
N ASP A 20 38.70 8.86 -3.33
CA ASP A 20 37.91 8.69 -4.55
C ASP A 20 37.16 7.37 -4.52
N LEU A 21 37.82 6.26 -4.14
CA LEU A 21 37.17 4.93 -4.01
C LEU A 21 36.08 4.93 -2.94
N GLY A 22 36.32 5.54 -1.78
CA GLY A 22 35.34 5.67 -0.70
C GLY A 22 34.10 6.45 -1.14
N SER A 23 34.29 7.54 -1.88
CA SER A 23 33.22 8.36 -2.44
C SER A 23 32.41 7.58 -3.47
N ILE A 24 33.06 6.86 -4.39
CA ILE A 24 32.40 6.01 -5.40
C ILE A 24 31.58 4.91 -4.72
N TYR A 25 32.12 4.26 -3.68
CA TYR A 25 31.43 3.20 -2.96
C TYR A 25 30.19 3.72 -2.22
N SER A 26 30.32 4.82 -1.50
CA SER A 26 29.21 5.48 -0.81
C SER A 26 28.10 5.86 -1.80
N TYR A 27 28.50 6.44 -2.92
CA TYR A 27 27.57 6.84 -3.96
C TYR A 27 26.86 5.65 -4.61
N LYS A 28 27.58 4.56 -4.91
CA LYS A 28 27.00 3.32 -5.40
C LYS A 28 25.96 2.74 -4.45
N SER A 29 26.17 2.82 -3.15
CA SER A 29 25.20 2.41 -2.14
C SER A 29 23.91 3.23 -2.22
N ASN A 30 24.01 4.54 -2.36
CA ASN A 30 22.86 5.43 -2.50
C ASN A 30 22.06 5.13 -3.80
N LEU A 31 22.78 4.91 -4.93
CA LEU A 31 22.12 4.51 -6.18
C LEU A 31 21.41 3.19 -6.04
N ARG A 32 21.99 2.22 -5.32
CA ARG A 32 21.38 0.92 -5.06
C ARG A 32 20.07 1.04 -4.29
N ASN A 33 20.06 1.78 -3.20
CA ASN A 33 18.84 2.02 -2.42
C ASN A 33 17.73 2.68 -3.26
N ALA A 34 18.10 3.59 -4.16
CA ALA A 34 17.16 4.25 -5.05
C ALA A 34 16.56 3.28 -6.08
N VAL A 35 17.38 2.42 -6.72
CA VAL A 35 16.86 1.44 -7.70
C VAL A 35 16.09 0.32 -7.04
N ASP A 36 16.44 -0.11 -5.83
CA ASP A 36 15.69 -1.11 -5.08
C ASP A 36 14.26 -0.61 -4.78
N SER A 37 14.14 0.61 -4.27
CA SER A 37 12.85 1.25 -4.02
C SER A 37 12.04 1.42 -5.31
N ALA A 38 12.68 1.85 -6.39
CA ALA A 38 12.04 2.05 -7.68
C ALA A 38 11.58 0.73 -8.32
N ALA A 39 12.38 -0.33 -8.22
CA ALA A 39 12.01 -1.64 -8.73
C ALA A 39 10.79 -2.22 -8.02
N LEU A 40 10.73 -2.10 -6.69
CA LEU A 40 9.57 -2.52 -5.90
C LEU A 40 8.32 -1.70 -6.25
N ALA A 41 8.45 -0.38 -6.37
CA ALA A 41 7.33 0.50 -6.73
C ALA A 41 6.80 0.21 -8.13
N GLY A 42 7.70 0.03 -9.12
CA GLY A 42 7.35 -0.33 -10.49
C GLY A 42 6.70 -1.71 -10.57
N ALA A 43 7.24 -2.73 -9.90
CA ALA A 43 6.65 -4.06 -9.85
C ALA A 43 5.23 -4.06 -9.25
N SER A 44 5.01 -3.25 -8.21
CA SER A 44 3.69 -3.08 -7.60
C SER A 44 2.70 -2.39 -8.56
N ALA A 45 3.12 -1.35 -9.27
CA ALA A 45 2.29 -0.66 -10.26
C ALA A 45 1.97 -1.56 -11.46
N TYR A 46 2.97 -2.30 -11.96
CA TYR A 46 2.81 -3.29 -13.03
C TYR A 46 1.72 -4.31 -12.72
N MET A 47 1.75 -4.89 -11.51
CA MET A 47 0.74 -5.84 -11.05
C MET A 47 -0.64 -5.19 -10.93
N ARG A 48 -0.71 -3.96 -10.42
CA ARG A 48 -1.99 -3.26 -10.16
C ARG A 48 -2.72 -2.90 -11.44
N ASN A 49 -1.99 -2.48 -12.46
CA ASN A 49 -2.55 -2.01 -13.73
C ASN A 49 -2.63 -3.08 -14.82
N ASP A 50 -2.38 -4.37 -14.47
CA ASP A 50 -2.40 -5.50 -15.42
C ASP A 50 -1.53 -5.26 -16.66
N GLU A 51 -0.37 -4.65 -16.47
CA GLU A 51 0.53 -4.30 -17.57
C GLU A 51 1.21 -5.54 -18.17
N THR A 52 1.75 -5.39 -19.35
CA THR A 52 2.44 -6.47 -20.07
C THR A 52 3.94 -6.18 -20.21
N ALA A 53 4.73 -7.22 -20.44
CA ALA A 53 6.18 -7.06 -20.63
C ALA A 53 6.54 -6.15 -21.83
N GLY A 54 5.63 -5.99 -22.80
CA GLY A 54 5.81 -5.12 -23.96
C GLY A 54 5.29 -3.68 -23.78
N SER A 55 4.49 -3.43 -22.74
CA SER A 55 3.92 -2.09 -22.46
C SER A 55 3.60 -1.95 -20.98
N HIS A 56 4.40 -1.12 -20.27
CA HIS A 56 4.29 -0.94 -18.82
C HIS A 56 4.50 0.53 -18.41
N PRO A 57 3.73 1.49 -18.99
CA PRO A 57 3.95 2.93 -18.78
C PRO A 57 3.69 3.38 -17.35
N GLU A 58 2.71 2.81 -16.66
CA GLU A 58 2.39 3.16 -15.27
C GLU A 58 3.47 2.65 -14.30
N ALA A 59 3.98 1.45 -14.55
CA ALA A 59 5.11 0.90 -13.79
C ALA A 59 6.35 1.76 -13.96
N ASP A 60 6.66 2.17 -15.18
CA ASP A 60 7.81 3.03 -15.49
C ASP A 60 7.68 4.41 -14.87
N SER A 61 6.49 5.01 -14.97
CA SER A 61 6.20 6.30 -14.34
C SER A 61 6.37 6.22 -12.82
N ARG A 62 5.84 5.17 -12.21
CA ARG A 62 5.95 5.00 -10.75
C ARG A 62 7.38 4.73 -10.30
N ALA A 63 8.12 3.90 -11.03
CA ALA A 63 9.53 3.67 -10.77
C ALA A 63 10.36 4.95 -10.89
N ASP A 64 10.09 5.76 -11.91
CA ASP A 64 10.77 7.03 -12.15
C ASP A 64 10.50 8.06 -11.05
N ASP A 65 9.27 8.13 -10.54
CA ASP A 65 8.91 8.99 -9.41
C ASP A 65 9.67 8.61 -8.13
N TYR A 66 9.84 7.31 -7.89
CA TYR A 66 10.65 6.84 -6.75
C TYR A 66 12.14 7.11 -6.94
N LEU A 67 12.67 7.01 -8.17
CA LEU A 67 14.04 7.44 -8.46
C LEU A 67 14.23 8.93 -8.18
N LYS A 68 13.30 9.79 -8.63
CA LYS A 68 13.32 11.23 -8.37
C LYS A 68 13.29 11.53 -6.88
N ALA A 69 12.40 10.88 -6.15
CA ALA A 69 12.24 11.09 -4.71
C ALA A 69 13.49 10.68 -3.92
N ASN A 70 14.13 9.56 -4.26
CA ASN A 70 15.30 9.06 -3.52
C ASN A 70 16.63 9.73 -3.93
N LEU A 71 16.76 10.13 -5.19
CA LEU A 71 17.99 10.77 -5.68
C LEU A 71 17.99 12.30 -5.54
N GLY A 72 16.81 12.92 -5.40
CA GLY A 72 16.67 14.37 -5.30
C GLY A 72 17.39 15.10 -6.44
N SER A 73 18.26 16.05 -6.13
CA SER A 73 19.09 16.75 -7.12
C SER A 73 20.02 15.82 -7.91
N GLY A 74 20.33 14.65 -7.38
CA GLY A 74 21.12 13.62 -8.05
C GLY A 74 20.45 13.02 -9.30
N TYR A 75 19.13 13.09 -9.39
CA TYR A 75 18.36 12.53 -10.50
C TYR A 75 18.69 13.19 -11.85
N THR A 76 18.80 14.52 -11.89
CA THR A 76 19.08 15.28 -13.13
C THR A 76 20.46 14.99 -13.75
N GLY A 77 21.38 14.40 -12.97
CA GLY A 77 22.72 14.03 -13.43
C GLY A 77 22.84 12.55 -13.86
N LEU A 78 21.73 11.82 -14.04
CA LEU A 78 21.77 10.47 -14.57
C LEU A 78 22.20 10.50 -16.04
N LYS A 79 23.17 9.65 -16.41
CA LYS A 79 23.60 9.43 -17.80
C LYS A 79 22.63 8.53 -18.56
N GLY A 80 21.99 7.60 -17.86
CA GLY A 80 21.03 6.69 -18.42
C GLY A 80 20.14 6.08 -17.36
N LYS A 81 18.91 5.75 -17.76
CA LYS A 81 17.96 4.95 -16.98
C LYS A 81 17.23 3.99 -17.92
N SER A 82 16.90 2.80 -17.43
CA SER A 82 16.17 1.79 -18.17
C SER A 82 15.21 1.07 -17.25
N PHE A 83 14.00 0.86 -17.74
CA PHE A 83 12.94 0.10 -17.11
C PHE A 83 12.62 -1.09 -18.01
N GLN A 84 12.53 -2.28 -17.45
CA GLN A 84 12.30 -3.50 -18.22
C GLN A 84 11.42 -4.46 -17.44
N ALA A 85 10.42 -5.02 -18.11
CA ALA A 85 9.65 -6.13 -17.59
C ALA A 85 9.93 -7.40 -18.40
N GLN A 86 10.23 -8.51 -17.73
CA GLN A 86 10.55 -9.77 -18.39
C GLN A 86 9.84 -10.93 -17.70
N LYS A 87 9.27 -11.83 -18.50
CA LYS A 87 8.67 -13.07 -18.01
C LYS A 87 9.68 -14.22 -18.13
N VAL A 88 10.01 -14.85 -17.00
CA VAL A 88 10.94 -15.99 -16.91
C VAL A 88 10.27 -17.09 -16.11
N SER A 89 10.15 -18.28 -16.67
CA SER A 89 9.56 -19.46 -16.02
C SER A 89 8.19 -19.19 -15.40
N GLY A 90 7.32 -18.46 -16.11
CA GLY A 90 5.97 -18.14 -15.66
C GLY A 90 5.87 -16.99 -14.63
N LYS A 91 7.00 -16.47 -14.15
CA LYS A 91 7.07 -15.33 -13.25
C LYS A 91 7.49 -14.08 -14.01
N THR A 92 6.90 -12.93 -13.69
CA THR A 92 7.29 -11.64 -14.25
C THR A 92 8.23 -10.93 -13.29
N TYR A 93 9.29 -10.36 -13.85
CA TYR A 93 10.28 -9.58 -13.11
C TYR A 93 10.32 -8.17 -13.68
N TYR A 94 10.39 -7.18 -12.83
CA TYR A 94 10.53 -5.79 -13.20
C TYR A 94 11.92 -5.30 -12.78
N ARG A 95 12.71 -4.80 -13.74
CA ARG A 95 14.08 -4.36 -13.55
C ARG A 95 14.20 -2.86 -13.74
N VAL A 96 14.89 -2.20 -12.85
CA VAL A 96 15.30 -0.81 -12.97
C VAL A 96 16.83 -0.75 -13.00
N MET A 97 17.37 -0.03 -13.96
CA MET A 97 18.81 0.20 -14.09
C MET A 97 19.08 1.68 -14.30
N ILE A 98 20.07 2.20 -13.60
CA ILE A 98 20.55 3.58 -13.76
C ILE A 98 22.05 3.62 -13.88
N VAL A 99 22.53 4.64 -14.59
CA VAL A 99 23.97 4.94 -14.73
C VAL A 99 24.20 6.41 -14.44
N LYS A 100 25.17 6.71 -13.62
CA LYS A 100 25.58 8.08 -13.34
C LYS A 100 27.10 8.24 -13.40
N GLN A 101 27.54 9.38 -13.92
CA GLN A 101 28.95 9.74 -13.91
C GLN A 101 29.33 10.42 -12.59
N MET A 102 30.38 9.91 -11.97
CA MET A 102 31.00 10.49 -10.78
C MET A 102 32.32 11.14 -11.15
N PRO A 103 32.54 12.41 -10.78
CA PRO A 103 33.84 13.05 -10.94
C PRO A 103 34.84 12.40 -9.96
N THR A 104 36.06 12.22 -10.40
CA THR A 104 37.18 11.80 -9.58
C THR A 104 38.14 12.98 -9.40
N SER A 105 38.63 13.18 -8.19
CA SER A 105 39.56 14.29 -7.88
C SER A 105 41.01 13.86 -8.00
N PHE A 106 41.37 12.77 -7.34
CA PHE A 106 42.76 12.29 -7.26
C PHE A 106 43.13 11.32 -8.36
N MET A 107 42.21 10.48 -8.82
CA MET A 107 42.43 9.61 -9.96
C MET A 107 42.81 10.39 -11.23
N ARG A 108 42.25 11.60 -11.39
CA ARG A 108 42.62 12.53 -12.47
C ARG A 108 44.06 12.97 -12.41
N MET A 109 44.62 13.19 -11.22
CA MET A 109 46.03 13.62 -11.04
C MET A 109 47.04 12.55 -11.44
N VAL A 110 46.61 11.27 -11.38
CA VAL A 110 47.45 10.11 -11.77
C VAL A 110 47.21 9.69 -13.24
N GLY A 111 46.53 10.51 -14.04
CA GLY A 111 46.28 10.26 -15.47
C GLY A 111 45.10 9.31 -15.75
N ILE A 112 44.31 8.97 -14.75
CA ILE A 112 43.08 8.17 -14.92
C ILE A 112 41.94 9.11 -15.39
N LYS A 113 40.93 8.56 -16.04
CA LYS A 113 39.79 9.35 -16.56
C LYS A 113 39.17 10.22 -15.46
N PRO A 114 38.77 11.47 -15.77
CA PRO A 114 38.23 12.42 -14.79
C PRO A 114 36.85 12.04 -14.28
N TYR A 115 36.21 11.02 -14.86
CA TYR A 115 34.90 10.53 -14.49
C TYR A 115 34.87 9.01 -14.52
N VAL A 116 34.11 8.44 -13.58
CA VAL A 116 33.82 7.01 -13.53
C VAL A 116 32.30 6.81 -13.65
N ASP A 117 31.87 5.94 -14.55
CA ASP A 117 30.47 5.55 -14.66
C ASP A 117 30.13 4.55 -13.55
N VAL A 118 29.22 4.95 -12.66
CA VAL A 118 28.71 4.12 -11.57
C VAL A 118 27.31 3.67 -11.97
N SER A 119 27.10 2.37 -12.06
CA SER A 119 25.80 1.77 -12.35
C SER A 119 25.23 1.08 -11.12
N ALA A 120 23.92 1.10 -11.01
CA ALA A 120 23.14 0.29 -10.09
C ALA A 120 21.93 -0.29 -10.81
N ASP A 121 21.58 -1.53 -10.48
CA ASP A 121 20.38 -2.17 -10.97
C ASP A 121 19.70 -2.97 -9.85
N ALA A 122 18.39 -3.10 -9.96
CA ALA A 122 17.58 -3.92 -9.09
C ALA A 122 16.48 -4.62 -9.87
N VAL A 123 16.11 -5.79 -9.39
CA VAL A 123 15.06 -6.61 -9.97
C VAL A 123 14.06 -6.97 -8.88
N ALA A 124 12.81 -6.64 -9.11
CA ALA A 124 11.70 -7.03 -8.23
C ALA A 124 10.84 -8.08 -8.93
N LEU A 125 10.42 -9.09 -8.17
CA LEU A 125 9.41 -10.03 -8.63
C LEU A 125 8.06 -9.32 -8.65
N VAL A 126 7.42 -9.30 -9.81
CA VAL A 126 6.03 -8.86 -9.92
C VAL A 126 5.17 -9.92 -9.25
N GLY A 127 4.44 -9.53 -8.23
CA GLY A 127 3.48 -10.42 -7.59
C GLY A 127 2.47 -10.93 -8.60
N THR A 128 2.01 -12.15 -8.46
CA THR A 128 0.80 -12.58 -9.18
C THR A 128 -0.38 -11.92 -8.49
N LYS A 129 -1.28 -11.27 -9.25
CA LYS A 129 -2.61 -11.01 -8.72
C LYS A 129 -3.13 -12.34 -8.19
N ALA A 130 -3.38 -12.41 -6.89
CA ALA A 130 -4.08 -13.55 -6.36
C ALA A 130 -5.41 -13.63 -7.11
N SER A 131 -5.66 -14.76 -7.77
CA SER A 131 -6.98 -15.05 -8.33
C SER A 131 -8.00 -14.93 -7.19
N GLY A 132 -8.93 -13.97 -7.27
CA GLY A 132 -9.75 -13.53 -6.15
C GLY A 132 -9.24 -12.27 -5.44
N SER A 133 -8.32 -11.50 -6.05
CA SER A 133 -7.95 -10.16 -5.58
C SER A 133 -9.20 -9.26 -5.48
N PRO A 134 -9.30 -8.34 -4.51
CA PRO A 134 -10.34 -7.33 -4.51
C PRO A 134 -10.48 -6.56 -5.82
N ALA A 135 -9.38 -6.42 -6.57
CA ALA A 135 -9.40 -5.85 -7.91
C ALA A 135 -10.24 -6.68 -8.91
N ASP A 136 -10.30 -8.01 -8.78
CA ASP A 136 -11.15 -8.88 -9.61
C ASP A 136 -12.63 -8.68 -9.30
N LEU A 137 -12.96 -8.27 -8.08
CA LEU A 137 -14.28 -7.86 -7.65
C LEU A 137 -14.63 -6.43 -8.07
N GLY A 138 -13.64 -5.68 -8.60
CA GLY A 138 -13.82 -4.32 -9.11
C GLY A 138 -13.69 -3.21 -8.04
N PHE A 139 -13.17 -3.52 -6.84
CA PHE A 139 -12.90 -2.51 -5.81
C PHE A 139 -11.74 -1.60 -6.24
N LYS A 140 -12.04 -0.34 -6.49
CA LYS A 140 -11.08 0.66 -7.02
C LYS A 140 -10.85 1.85 -6.08
N ASP A 141 -11.73 2.04 -5.12
CA ASP A 141 -11.68 3.18 -4.20
C ASP A 141 -11.30 2.70 -2.79
N LEU A 142 -10.56 3.54 -2.06
CA LEU A 142 -10.25 3.30 -0.67
C LEU A 142 -11.52 3.35 0.18
N ILE A 143 -12.36 4.37 -0.07
CA ILE A 143 -13.63 4.56 0.63
C ILE A 143 -14.69 4.98 -0.40
N ALA A 144 -15.86 4.34 -0.34
CA ALA A 144 -17.06 4.79 -1.05
C ALA A 144 -18.28 4.69 -0.12
N ALA A 145 -18.92 5.83 0.19
CA ALA A 145 -20.12 5.86 1.05
C ALA A 145 -21.00 7.08 0.75
N LYS A 146 -22.30 7.00 1.09
CA LYS A 146 -23.24 8.12 0.93
C LYS A 146 -22.90 9.28 1.87
N SER A 147 -22.53 8.97 3.12
CA SER A 147 -21.99 9.95 4.04
C SER A 147 -20.76 9.40 4.74
N ILE A 148 -19.80 10.28 5.02
CA ILE A 148 -18.55 9.94 5.67
C ILE A 148 -18.31 10.94 6.79
N THR A 149 -18.04 10.43 7.99
CA THR A 149 -17.70 11.24 9.15
C THR A 149 -16.41 10.76 9.78
N GLY A 150 -15.69 11.66 10.47
CA GLY A 150 -14.45 11.32 11.13
C GLY A 150 -13.22 11.33 10.20
N LEU A 151 -13.28 12.05 9.09
CA LEU A 151 -12.11 12.26 8.22
C LEU A 151 -11.07 13.21 8.81
N GLY A 152 -11.44 13.98 9.85
CA GLY A 152 -10.54 14.92 10.52
C GLY A 152 -9.24 14.24 10.95
N SER A 153 -8.11 14.80 10.52
CA SER A 153 -6.79 14.20 10.62
C SER A 153 -5.87 14.86 11.64
N ILE A 154 -6.33 15.98 12.25
CA ILE A 154 -5.50 16.83 13.11
C ILE A 154 -5.70 16.45 14.56
N TYR A 155 -4.60 16.18 15.25
CA TYR A 155 -4.53 16.01 16.68
C TYR A 155 -3.30 16.78 17.20
N ASP A 156 -3.49 17.60 18.27
CA ASP A 156 -2.43 18.46 18.83
C ASP A 156 -1.66 19.30 17.76
N GLY A 157 -2.43 19.89 16.84
CA GLY A 157 -1.89 20.75 15.76
C GLY A 157 -1.14 20.01 14.65
N LYS A 158 -1.08 18.68 14.69
CA LYS A 158 -0.38 17.85 13.70
C LYS A 158 -1.30 16.82 13.07
N ILE A 159 -0.93 16.37 11.89
CA ILE A 159 -1.66 15.38 11.11
C ILE A 159 -1.22 13.98 11.55
N TYR A 160 -2.16 13.18 12.05
CA TYR A 160 -1.91 11.80 12.46
C TYR A 160 -2.85 10.78 11.78
N LYS A 161 -3.76 11.24 10.94
CA LYS A 161 -4.62 10.37 10.13
C LYS A 161 -4.43 10.71 8.66
N THR A 162 -4.11 9.71 7.85
CA THR A 162 -3.76 9.88 6.44
C THR A 162 -4.53 8.90 5.57
N PHE A 163 -4.75 9.27 4.29
CA PHE A 163 -5.53 8.51 3.33
C PHE A 163 -4.77 8.41 2.01
N ASP A 164 -4.34 7.20 1.66
CA ASP A 164 -3.61 6.92 0.42
C ASP A 164 -4.48 6.21 -0.61
N GLY A 165 -5.55 6.88 -1.02
CA GLY A 165 -6.45 6.34 -2.03
C GLY A 165 -7.62 7.28 -2.33
N ASN A 166 -8.49 6.86 -3.25
CA ASN A 166 -9.69 7.63 -3.58
C ASN A 166 -10.73 7.50 -2.46
N VAL A 167 -11.16 8.62 -1.92
CA VAL A 167 -12.34 8.71 -1.04
C VAL A 167 -13.47 9.32 -1.83
N VAL A 168 -14.57 8.60 -1.96
CA VAL A 168 -15.72 8.96 -2.80
C VAL A 168 -16.98 9.09 -1.94
N ALA A 169 -17.56 10.28 -1.94
CA ALA A 169 -18.87 10.53 -1.37
C ALA A 169 -19.97 10.37 -2.45
N LEU A 170 -20.94 9.49 -2.19
CA LEU A 170 -22.04 9.14 -3.10
C LEU A 170 -23.30 10.00 -2.87
N GLY A 171 -23.20 11.00 -2.01
CA GLY A 171 -24.27 11.95 -1.70
C GLY A 171 -23.91 13.37 -2.13
N SER A 172 -24.91 14.24 -2.15
CA SER A 172 -24.79 15.64 -2.62
C SER A 172 -24.14 16.61 -1.62
N SER A 173 -23.61 16.16 -0.49
CA SER A 173 -22.97 17.03 0.48
C SER A 173 -21.55 17.33 0.07
N GLY A 174 -21.25 18.61 -0.19
CA GLY A 174 -19.90 19.07 -0.44
C GLY A 174 -19.02 18.89 0.79
N PHE A 175 -18.19 17.87 0.77
CA PHE A 175 -17.13 17.73 1.76
C PHE A 175 -16.00 18.68 1.37
N SER A 176 -15.73 19.65 2.24
CA SER A 176 -14.59 20.57 2.10
C SER A 176 -13.32 20.05 2.79
N ASP A 177 -13.37 18.83 3.33
CA ASP A 177 -12.27 18.30 4.14
C ASP A 177 -11.11 17.89 3.26
N TYR A 178 -9.94 18.45 3.56
CA TYR A 178 -8.69 18.00 3.01
C TYR A 178 -8.36 16.61 3.55
N LEU A 179 -8.01 15.71 2.65
CA LEU A 179 -7.49 14.39 2.97
C LEU A 179 -5.98 14.44 2.88
N TYR A 180 -5.30 14.21 3.97
CA TYR A 180 -3.84 14.23 3.99
C TYR A 180 -3.29 12.86 3.57
N THR A 181 -2.27 12.87 2.69
CA THR A 181 -1.57 11.66 2.25
C THR A 181 -0.58 11.20 3.32
N ALA A 182 -0.06 9.97 3.23
CA ALA A 182 0.93 9.42 4.17
C ALA A 182 2.15 10.34 4.35
N LYS A 183 2.53 11.12 3.33
CA LYS A 183 3.63 12.08 3.39
C LYS A 183 3.36 13.26 4.35
N ALA A 184 2.11 13.52 4.69
CA ALA A 184 1.73 14.60 5.61
C ALA A 184 1.80 14.18 7.09
N TYR A 185 2.03 12.92 7.40
CA TYR A 185 2.04 12.42 8.78
C TYR A 185 3.07 13.16 9.65
N GLY A 186 2.62 13.66 10.79
CA GLY A 186 3.43 14.45 11.73
C GLY A 186 3.68 15.91 11.33
N MET A 187 3.22 16.34 10.15
CA MET A 187 3.29 17.74 9.70
C MET A 187 2.15 18.57 10.29
N THR A 188 2.32 19.91 10.30
CA THR A 188 1.18 20.80 10.48
C THR A 188 0.38 20.90 9.18
N PRO A 189 -0.91 21.33 9.24
CA PRO A 189 -1.71 21.54 8.03
C PRO A 189 -1.05 22.49 7.01
N GLU A 190 -0.41 23.55 7.49
CA GLU A 190 0.27 24.54 6.65
C GLU A 190 1.48 23.93 5.93
N GLN A 191 2.26 23.11 6.63
CA GLN A 191 3.40 22.39 6.03
C GLN A 191 2.93 21.39 4.98
N ALA A 192 1.86 20.65 5.26
CA ALA A 192 1.28 19.69 4.32
C ALA A 192 0.70 20.39 3.09
N ALA A 193 0.03 21.53 3.27
CA ALA A 193 -0.50 22.33 2.17
C ALA A 193 0.61 22.90 1.28
N ALA A 194 1.67 23.46 1.89
CA ALA A 194 2.83 23.98 1.15
C ALA A 194 3.55 22.88 0.35
N ALA A 195 3.56 21.64 0.86
CA ALA A 195 4.16 20.49 0.20
C ALA A 195 3.22 19.78 -0.81
N GLY A 196 1.95 20.18 -0.91
CA GLY A 196 0.96 19.52 -1.78
C GLY A 196 0.59 18.09 -1.31
N ASN A 197 0.76 17.79 -0.03
CA ASN A 197 0.54 16.45 0.54
C ASN A 197 -0.91 16.24 0.98
N TYR A 198 -1.84 16.60 0.12
CA TYR A 198 -3.29 16.44 0.37
C TYR A 198 -4.05 16.10 -0.92
N SER A 199 -5.24 15.55 -0.76
CA SER A 199 -6.24 15.36 -1.81
C SER A 199 -7.60 15.84 -1.29
N THR A 200 -8.63 15.73 -2.13
CA THR A 200 -10.00 16.08 -1.75
C THR A 200 -10.91 14.87 -1.91
N VAL A 201 -12.01 14.86 -1.14
CA VAL A 201 -13.07 13.88 -1.32
C VAL A 201 -13.69 14.06 -2.71
N LYS A 202 -13.77 12.98 -3.48
CA LYS A 202 -14.40 12.96 -4.80
C LYS A 202 -15.92 12.79 -4.65
N THR A 203 -16.69 13.42 -5.50
CA THR A 203 -18.13 13.18 -5.60
C THR A 203 -18.37 12.06 -6.61
N GLY A 204 -19.12 11.03 -6.21
CA GLY A 204 -19.55 9.93 -7.07
C GLY A 204 -21.07 9.92 -7.27
N SER A 205 -21.53 9.31 -8.35
CA SER A 205 -22.95 9.08 -8.60
C SER A 205 -23.41 7.79 -7.94
N LEU A 206 -24.48 7.84 -7.16
CA LEU A 206 -25.09 6.64 -6.56
C LEU A 206 -25.56 5.63 -7.63
N SER A 207 -26.00 6.12 -8.79
CA SER A 207 -26.42 5.25 -9.89
C SER A 207 -25.29 4.37 -10.43
N ASP A 208 -24.09 4.96 -10.57
CA ASP A 208 -22.91 4.22 -11.05
C ASP A 208 -22.50 3.14 -10.03
N TYR A 209 -22.61 3.46 -8.75
CA TYR A 209 -22.31 2.52 -7.68
C TYR A 209 -23.38 1.43 -7.50
N ASN A 210 -24.65 1.70 -7.78
CA ASN A 210 -25.67 0.67 -7.77
C ASN A 210 -25.39 -0.44 -8.81
N SER A 211 -24.94 -0.06 -10.00
CA SER A 211 -24.53 -1.01 -11.04
C SER A 211 -23.29 -1.81 -10.59
N PHE A 212 -22.32 -1.14 -9.99
CA PHE A 212 -21.15 -1.79 -9.39
C PHE A 212 -21.55 -2.74 -8.27
N TYR A 213 -22.45 -2.36 -7.35
CA TYR A 213 -22.90 -3.18 -6.25
C TYR A 213 -23.57 -4.47 -6.77
N SER A 214 -24.52 -4.36 -7.68
CA SER A 214 -25.21 -5.53 -8.25
C SER A 214 -24.24 -6.49 -8.95
N SER A 215 -23.25 -5.97 -9.68
CA SER A 215 -22.22 -6.79 -10.31
C SER A 215 -21.33 -7.48 -9.27
N THR A 216 -20.91 -6.76 -8.24
CA THR A 216 -20.04 -7.29 -7.17
C THR A 216 -20.75 -8.35 -6.34
N GLU A 217 -22.00 -8.14 -5.98
CA GLU A 217 -22.83 -9.13 -5.27
C GLU A 217 -22.98 -10.43 -6.08
N SER A 218 -23.23 -10.31 -7.39
CA SER A 218 -23.32 -11.47 -8.28
C SER A 218 -22.00 -12.25 -8.33
N LYS A 219 -20.87 -11.55 -8.39
CA LYS A 219 -19.53 -12.18 -8.39
C LYS A 219 -19.24 -12.88 -7.05
N ILE A 220 -19.54 -12.22 -5.92
CA ILE A 220 -19.35 -12.80 -4.59
C ILE A 220 -20.23 -14.05 -4.43
N LYS A 221 -21.50 -13.99 -4.84
CA LYS A 221 -22.39 -15.13 -4.81
C LYS A 221 -21.85 -16.29 -5.63
N ALA A 222 -21.41 -16.05 -6.87
CA ALA A 222 -20.82 -17.06 -7.74
C ALA A 222 -19.56 -17.69 -7.14
N LEU A 223 -18.71 -16.90 -6.44
CA LEU A 223 -17.54 -17.41 -5.73
C LEU A 223 -17.92 -18.40 -4.63
N TYR A 224 -18.94 -18.10 -3.82
CA TYR A 224 -19.41 -18.99 -2.77
C TYR A 224 -20.08 -20.24 -3.32
N GLU A 225 -20.85 -20.14 -4.40
CA GLU A 225 -21.47 -21.26 -5.08
C GLU A 225 -20.43 -22.21 -5.68
N ALA A 226 -19.41 -21.68 -6.35
CA ALA A 226 -18.32 -22.45 -6.94
C ALA A 226 -17.45 -23.18 -5.92
N ASN A 227 -17.38 -22.68 -4.69
CA ASN A 227 -16.55 -23.25 -3.60
C ASN A 227 -17.41 -23.78 -2.44
N SER A 228 -18.65 -24.18 -2.70
CA SER A 228 -19.62 -24.54 -1.66
C SER A 228 -19.17 -25.70 -0.76
N SER A 229 -18.34 -26.62 -1.25
CA SER A 229 -17.72 -27.69 -0.47
C SER A 229 -16.71 -27.22 0.57
N ASP A 230 -16.09 -26.06 0.34
CA ASP A 230 -14.99 -25.55 1.15
C ASP A 230 -15.43 -24.41 2.09
N VAL A 231 -16.72 -24.05 2.04
CA VAL A 231 -17.29 -23.01 2.90
C VAL A 231 -17.44 -23.50 4.33
N LYS A 232 -16.68 -22.91 5.25
CA LYS A 232 -16.83 -23.13 6.68
C LYS A 232 -17.99 -22.32 7.23
N THR A 233 -19.05 -22.97 7.65
CA THR A 233 -20.26 -22.31 8.16
C THR A 233 -20.23 -22.20 9.68
N TYR A 234 -20.57 -21.01 10.18
CA TYR A 234 -20.73 -20.71 11.60
C TYR A 234 -22.18 -20.26 11.84
N ILE A 235 -22.80 -20.84 12.85
CA ILE A 235 -24.18 -20.50 13.25
C ILE A 235 -24.12 -19.97 14.66
N ALA A 236 -24.39 -18.69 14.88
CA ALA A 236 -24.74 -18.09 16.17
C ALA A 236 -24.35 -16.59 16.30
N GLY A 237 -24.74 -15.98 17.42
CA GLY A 237 -24.51 -14.56 17.71
C GLY A 237 -23.09 -14.19 18.08
N THR A 238 -22.30 -15.07 18.71
CA THR A 238 -20.90 -14.80 19.10
C THR A 238 -20.02 -15.96 18.66
N THR A 239 -18.98 -15.63 17.89
CA THR A 239 -18.07 -16.65 17.33
C THR A 239 -16.65 -16.11 17.15
N THR A 240 -15.67 -16.98 17.39
CA THR A 240 -14.26 -16.72 17.08
C THR A 240 -13.89 -17.44 15.79
N ILE A 241 -13.40 -16.68 14.80
CA ILE A 241 -12.95 -17.21 13.53
C ILE A 241 -11.42 -17.24 13.54
N THR A 242 -10.86 -18.43 13.41
CA THR A 242 -9.42 -18.66 13.34
C THR A 242 -9.10 -19.68 12.25
N GLY A 243 -7.87 -19.67 11.77
CA GLY A 243 -7.35 -20.70 10.88
C GLY A 243 -7.23 -20.26 9.42
N SER A 244 -7.13 -21.25 8.53
CA SER A 244 -6.74 -21.09 7.14
C SER A 244 -7.88 -21.21 6.12
N ALA A 245 -9.16 -21.29 6.56
CA ALA A 245 -10.28 -21.40 5.64
C ALA A 245 -10.28 -20.23 4.65
N GLU A 246 -10.43 -20.56 3.37
CA GLU A 246 -10.52 -19.56 2.30
C GLU A 246 -11.91 -18.92 2.28
N PHE A 247 -12.95 -19.71 2.51
CA PHE A 247 -14.33 -19.25 2.55
C PHE A 247 -14.96 -19.53 3.90
N SER A 248 -15.51 -18.49 4.52
CA SER A 248 -16.25 -18.58 5.78
C SER A 248 -17.61 -17.90 5.63
N GLN A 249 -18.66 -18.49 6.19
CA GLN A 249 -19.99 -17.90 6.22
C GLN A 249 -20.51 -17.89 7.64
N VAL A 250 -21.02 -16.75 8.08
CA VAL A 250 -21.72 -16.61 9.36
C VAL A 250 -23.19 -16.38 9.09
N THR A 251 -24.05 -17.23 9.63
CA THR A 251 -25.51 -17.09 9.50
C THR A 251 -26.10 -16.84 10.88
N ALA A 252 -26.82 -15.73 11.02
CA ALA A 252 -27.48 -15.35 12.26
C ALA A 252 -28.84 -14.70 11.98
N SER A 253 -29.79 -14.91 12.89
CA SER A 253 -31.09 -14.26 12.86
C SER A 253 -31.13 -12.89 13.54
N GLY A 254 -30.09 -12.53 14.28
CA GLY A 254 -29.99 -11.31 15.07
C GLY A 254 -28.59 -10.69 15.06
N ALA A 255 -28.19 -10.09 16.18
CA ALA A 255 -26.89 -9.48 16.35
C ALA A 255 -25.75 -10.51 16.23
N VAL A 256 -24.65 -10.09 15.61
CA VAL A 256 -23.47 -10.92 15.37
C VAL A 256 -22.26 -10.26 16.03
N SER A 257 -21.53 -11.02 16.83
CA SER A 257 -20.26 -10.61 17.40
C SER A 257 -19.17 -11.57 16.97
N LEU A 258 -18.24 -11.11 16.16
CA LEU A 258 -17.15 -11.91 15.62
C LEU A 258 -15.81 -11.45 16.20
N THR A 259 -15.03 -12.40 16.65
CA THR A 259 -13.63 -12.18 16.99
C THR A 259 -12.77 -12.84 15.93
N LEU A 260 -11.97 -12.03 15.22
CA LEU A 260 -11.04 -12.52 14.22
C LEU A 260 -9.67 -12.73 14.90
N GLY A 261 -9.30 -13.98 15.05
CA GLY A 261 -8.01 -14.39 15.60
C GLY A 261 -6.94 -14.48 14.51
N ASN A 262 -6.04 -15.45 14.65
CA ASN A 262 -4.99 -15.68 13.65
C ASN A 262 -5.60 -16.29 12.38
N ILE A 263 -5.83 -15.44 11.36
CA ILE A 263 -6.24 -15.87 10.02
C ILE A 263 -4.98 -15.90 9.16
N SER A 264 -4.47 -17.09 8.91
CA SER A 264 -3.21 -17.35 8.20
C SER A 264 -3.43 -18.39 7.09
N GLY A 265 -2.46 -18.57 6.22
CA GLY A 265 -2.46 -19.61 5.19
C GLY A 265 -2.90 -19.08 3.81
N GLY A 266 -2.96 -19.97 2.82
CA GLY A 266 -3.41 -19.69 1.47
C GLY A 266 -2.49 -18.77 0.70
N ALA A 267 -1.22 -19.18 0.46
CA ALA A 267 -0.20 -18.49 -0.34
C ALA A 267 -0.76 -17.40 -1.30
N GLY A 268 -0.92 -16.17 -0.79
CA GLY A 268 -1.36 -15.02 -1.58
C GLY A 268 -2.86 -14.94 -1.92
N LYS A 269 -3.69 -15.90 -1.50
CA LYS A 269 -5.14 -15.85 -1.74
C LYS A 269 -5.86 -15.11 -0.62
N PRO A 270 -6.88 -14.27 -0.91
CA PRO A 270 -7.69 -13.63 0.11
C PRO A 270 -8.52 -14.66 0.90
N ALA A 271 -8.89 -14.31 2.12
CA ALA A 271 -9.93 -15.02 2.86
C ALA A 271 -11.26 -14.27 2.70
N TYR A 272 -12.34 -14.99 2.45
CA TYR A 272 -13.68 -14.44 2.29
C TYR A 272 -14.53 -14.74 3.51
N LEU A 273 -15.13 -13.72 4.08
CA LEU A 273 -16.05 -13.82 5.21
C LEU A 273 -17.40 -13.20 4.82
N ASN A 274 -18.41 -14.04 4.59
CA ASN A 274 -19.76 -13.58 4.32
C ASN A 274 -20.60 -13.60 5.60
N ILE A 275 -21.16 -12.44 5.97
CA ILE A 275 -22.02 -12.30 7.14
C ILE A 275 -23.46 -12.20 6.65
N ASN A 276 -24.21 -13.29 6.80
CA ASN A 276 -25.61 -13.38 6.42
C ASN A 276 -26.52 -13.12 7.65
N SER A 277 -26.72 -11.83 7.93
CA SER A 277 -27.67 -11.36 8.94
C SER A 277 -28.46 -10.19 8.35
N LYS A 278 -29.79 -10.25 8.36
CA LYS A 278 -30.64 -9.27 7.65
C LYS A 278 -30.79 -7.95 8.37
N SER A 279 -30.84 -7.93 9.71
CA SER A 279 -31.22 -6.73 10.46
C SER A 279 -30.50 -6.57 11.81
N GLY A 280 -29.56 -7.43 12.15
CA GLY A 280 -28.81 -7.32 13.40
C GLY A 280 -27.62 -6.37 13.29
N SER A 281 -27.19 -5.82 14.44
CA SER A 281 -25.88 -5.16 14.49
C SER A 281 -24.77 -6.21 14.39
N VAL A 282 -23.76 -5.90 13.60
CA VAL A 282 -22.58 -6.74 13.44
C VAL A 282 -21.42 -6.03 14.12
N ALA A 283 -20.73 -6.75 14.99
CA ALA A 283 -19.47 -6.31 15.58
C ALA A 283 -18.35 -7.28 15.16
N VAL A 284 -17.30 -6.75 14.56
CA VAL A 284 -16.11 -7.52 14.16
C VAL A 284 -14.93 -6.94 14.93
N THR A 285 -14.26 -7.77 15.70
CA THR A 285 -13.07 -7.37 16.47
C THR A 285 -11.87 -8.20 16.03
N THR A 286 -10.77 -7.56 15.70
CA THR A 286 -9.50 -8.23 15.41
C THR A 286 -8.67 -8.32 16.69
N THR A 287 -8.15 -9.48 17.03
CA THR A 287 -7.34 -9.66 18.24
C THR A 287 -5.85 -9.88 17.96
N LYS A 288 -5.49 -10.08 16.70
CA LYS A 288 -4.11 -10.31 16.25
C LYS A 288 -3.93 -9.76 14.84
N THR A 289 -2.68 -9.60 14.43
CA THR A 289 -2.33 -9.27 13.05
C THR A 289 -2.88 -10.33 12.11
N ILE A 290 -3.65 -9.89 11.12
CA ILE A 290 -4.17 -10.75 10.06
C ILE A 290 -3.19 -10.60 8.90
N SER A 291 -2.41 -11.65 8.63
CA SER A 291 -1.37 -11.65 7.59
C SER A 291 -1.91 -11.92 6.18
N ARG A 292 -3.22 -12.06 6.05
CA ARG A 292 -3.91 -12.39 4.81
C ARG A 292 -4.96 -11.32 4.50
N LEU A 293 -5.08 -10.96 3.22
CA LEU A 293 -6.17 -10.08 2.80
C LEU A 293 -7.52 -10.71 3.15
N LEU A 294 -8.37 -9.95 3.84
CA LEU A 294 -9.68 -10.39 4.28
C LEU A 294 -10.77 -9.63 3.54
N VAL A 295 -11.67 -10.33 2.85
CA VAL A 295 -12.86 -9.73 2.21
C VAL A 295 -14.06 -10.02 3.08
N ILE A 296 -14.59 -9.01 3.76
CA ILE A 296 -15.77 -9.10 4.62
C ILE A 296 -16.97 -8.56 3.86
N THR A 297 -18.00 -9.39 3.70
CA THR A 297 -19.24 -9.02 3.03
C THR A 297 -20.40 -9.03 4.02
N TYR A 298 -21.13 -7.92 4.09
CA TYR A 298 -22.36 -7.78 4.86
C TYR A 298 -23.41 -7.02 4.05
N LEU A 299 -24.48 -7.69 3.64
CA LEU A 299 -25.54 -7.12 2.81
C LEU A 299 -26.78 -6.68 3.63
N GLY A 300 -26.71 -6.74 4.94
CA GLY A 300 -27.76 -6.22 5.82
C GLY A 300 -27.73 -4.69 5.93
N THR A 301 -28.84 -4.14 6.42
CA THR A 301 -29.03 -2.67 6.60
C THR A 301 -28.70 -2.18 8.01
N GLY A 302 -28.24 -3.07 8.89
CA GLY A 302 -27.93 -2.76 10.29
C GLY A 302 -26.62 -1.98 10.49
N ASN A 303 -26.19 -1.87 11.74
CA ASN A 303 -24.91 -1.28 12.09
C ASN A 303 -23.81 -2.34 11.94
N PHE A 304 -22.70 -1.96 11.32
CA PHE A 304 -21.49 -2.77 11.19
C PHE A 304 -20.35 -2.07 11.92
N ASN A 305 -19.89 -2.64 13.03
CA ASN A 305 -18.81 -2.08 13.82
C ASN A 305 -17.54 -2.91 13.63
N LEU A 306 -16.50 -2.31 13.08
CA LEU A 306 -15.17 -2.91 12.96
C LEU A 306 -14.26 -2.31 14.02
N ASN A 307 -13.82 -3.13 14.95
CA ASN A 307 -12.85 -2.77 15.97
C ASN A 307 -11.50 -3.41 15.62
N ILE A 308 -10.54 -2.59 15.20
CA ILE A 308 -9.19 -3.04 14.92
C ILE A 308 -8.40 -2.88 16.22
N TYR A 309 -8.09 -3.99 16.87
CA TYR A 309 -7.41 -3.99 18.15
C TYR A 309 -5.90 -4.16 17.96
N SER A 310 -5.12 -3.26 18.57
CA SER A 310 -3.67 -3.43 18.71
C SER A 310 -3.38 -3.89 20.15
N PRO A 311 -2.85 -5.10 20.37
CA PRO A 311 -2.45 -5.49 21.71
C PRO A 311 -1.33 -4.57 22.20
N GLU A 312 -1.40 -4.14 23.47
CA GLU A 312 -0.37 -3.33 24.11
C GLU A 312 1.00 -4.00 23.98
N GLY A 313 2.00 -3.27 23.44
CA GLY A 313 3.37 -3.75 23.27
C GLY A 313 3.67 -4.50 21.97
N ALA A 314 2.69 -4.82 21.14
CA ALA A 314 2.94 -5.22 19.75
C ALA A 314 2.93 -3.94 18.88
N GLY A 315 3.89 -3.81 17.98
CA GLY A 315 3.92 -2.72 17.01
C GLY A 315 2.58 -2.53 16.28
N THR A 316 2.46 -1.52 15.42
CA THR A 316 1.25 -1.19 14.67
C THR A 316 0.57 -2.44 14.12
N SER A 317 -0.70 -2.66 14.50
CA SER A 317 -1.50 -3.71 13.86
C SER A 317 -1.89 -3.23 12.47
N SER A 318 -1.61 -4.03 11.46
CA SER A 318 -2.07 -3.78 10.10
C SER A 318 -3.22 -4.73 9.75
N LEU A 319 -4.29 -4.19 9.19
CA LEU A 319 -5.39 -4.96 8.64
C LEU A 319 -5.49 -4.70 7.14
N ALA A 320 -5.14 -5.70 6.34
CA ALA A 320 -5.45 -5.69 4.92
C ALA A 320 -6.85 -6.26 4.71
N SER A 321 -7.84 -5.40 4.41
CA SER A 321 -9.23 -5.87 4.30
C SER A 321 -10.05 -5.07 3.31
N VAL A 322 -10.99 -5.75 2.67
CA VAL A 322 -12.12 -5.13 1.98
C VAL A 322 -13.35 -5.29 2.84
N ILE A 323 -13.96 -4.18 3.23
CA ILE A 323 -15.25 -4.14 3.93
C ILE A 323 -16.32 -3.79 2.90
N TYR A 324 -17.09 -4.76 2.50
CA TYR A 324 -18.19 -4.57 1.57
C TYR A 324 -19.54 -4.67 2.28
N ALA A 325 -20.03 -3.52 2.70
CA ALA A 325 -21.29 -3.37 3.46
C ALA A 325 -22.12 -2.19 2.91
N PRO A 326 -22.51 -2.20 1.62
CA PRO A 326 -23.01 -1.03 0.90
C PRO A 326 -24.35 -0.49 1.45
N TYR A 327 -25.07 -1.29 2.23
CA TYR A 327 -26.37 -0.93 2.80
C TYR A 327 -26.32 -0.62 4.31
N ALA A 328 -25.15 -0.83 4.93
CA ALA A 328 -24.98 -0.71 6.38
C ALA A 328 -24.40 0.63 6.82
N ASN A 329 -24.62 0.96 8.09
CA ASN A 329 -23.89 2.01 8.77
C ASN A 329 -22.60 1.42 9.34
N VAL A 330 -21.47 1.70 8.71
CA VAL A 330 -20.17 1.14 9.10
C VAL A 330 -19.48 2.10 10.06
N THR A 331 -19.03 1.59 11.20
CA THR A 331 -18.15 2.31 12.13
C THR A 331 -16.82 1.56 12.22
N VAL A 332 -15.73 2.24 11.90
CA VAL A 332 -14.38 1.74 12.07
C VAL A 332 -13.75 2.40 13.29
N THR A 333 -13.38 1.60 14.28
CA THR A 333 -12.66 2.04 15.47
C THR A 333 -11.27 1.44 15.45
N SER A 334 -10.26 2.31 15.41
CA SER A 334 -8.87 1.90 15.36
C SER A 334 -8.03 2.83 16.23
N PRO A 335 -7.50 2.39 17.36
CA PRO A 335 -6.71 3.26 18.24
C PRO A 335 -5.35 3.63 17.67
N LEU A 336 -4.65 2.72 17.00
CA LEU A 336 -3.29 2.93 16.45
C LEU A 336 -3.01 1.84 15.40
N SER A 337 -3.62 1.90 14.22
CA SER A 337 -3.43 0.81 13.27
C SER A 337 -3.50 1.27 11.82
N ASP A 338 -2.78 0.53 10.99
CA ASP A 338 -2.78 0.71 9.55
C ASP A 338 -3.92 -0.13 8.95
N PHE A 339 -4.78 0.51 8.19
CA PHE A 339 -5.78 -0.15 7.38
C PHE A 339 -5.37 -0.04 5.91
N SER A 340 -5.23 -1.16 5.25
CA SER A 340 -5.00 -1.18 3.81
C SER A 340 -6.10 -1.97 3.10
N GLY A 341 -6.78 -1.34 2.15
CA GLY A 341 -7.85 -2.01 1.43
C GLY A 341 -8.95 -1.08 0.97
N SER A 342 -10.21 -1.49 1.14
CA SER A 342 -11.36 -0.72 0.65
C SER A 342 -12.55 -0.83 1.60
N ILE A 343 -13.29 0.27 1.76
CA ILE A 343 -14.53 0.30 2.57
C ILE A 343 -15.67 0.84 1.71
N TYR A 344 -16.68 0.01 1.50
CA TYR A 344 -17.92 0.36 0.83
C TYR A 344 -19.07 0.29 1.83
N ALA A 345 -19.73 1.43 2.05
CA ALA A 345 -20.75 1.56 3.09
C ALA A 345 -21.94 2.43 2.64
N SER A 346 -23.09 2.31 3.32
CA SER A 346 -24.11 3.35 3.19
C SER A 346 -23.66 4.62 3.89
N ASN A 347 -23.33 4.52 5.18
CA ASN A 347 -22.74 5.61 5.94
C ASN A 347 -21.49 5.10 6.64
N LEU A 348 -20.41 5.88 6.62
CA LEU A 348 -19.14 5.52 7.24
C LEU A 348 -18.80 6.52 8.37
N THR A 349 -18.46 5.97 9.53
CA THR A 349 -17.90 6.74 10.65
C THR A 349 -16.53 6.17 11.01
N ILE A 350 -15.49 7.00 10.96
CA ILE A 350 -14.13 6.63 11.36
C ILE A 350 -13.84 7.23 12.73
N ARG A 351 -13.67 6.36 13.73
CA ARG A 351 -13.33 6.72 15.11
C ARG A 351 -11.87 6.34 15.37
N SER A 352 -10.96 7.20 14.93
CA SER A 352 -9.53 7.03 15.18
C SER A 352 -8.88 8.40 15.31
N THR A 353 -7.94 8.54 16.22
CA THR A 353 -7.11 9.75 16.37
C THR A 353 -5.81 9.65 15.59
N SER A 354 -5.33 8.42 15.32
CA SER A 354 -4.13 8.18 14.52
C SER A 354 -4.33 6.88 13.74
N ALA A 355 -4.28 6.95 12.43
CA ALA A 355 -4.38 5.79 11.56
C ALA A 355 -3.88 6.11 10.14
N TYR A 356 -3.38 5.09 9.47
CA TYR A 356 -3.13 5.08 8.02
C TYR A 356 -4.27 4.33 7.32
N PHE A 357 -4.84 4.96 6.29
CA PHE A 357 -5.88 4.38 5.45
C PHE A 357 -5.44 4.34 3.99
#